data_631b5c5a7df8c964dae2c50c7df86c06
#
_entry.id   631b5c5a7df8c964dae2c50c7df86c06
#
_cell.length_a   1.000
_cell.length_b   1.000
_cell.length_c   1.000
_cell.angle_alpha   90.00
_cell.angle_beta   90.00
_cell.angle_gamma   90.00
#
_symmetry.space_group_name_H-M   'P 1'
#
loop_
_entity.id
_entity.type
_entity.pdbx_description
1 polymer ?
#
loop_
_entity_poly.entity_id
_entity_poly.type
_entity_poly.pdbx_seq_one_letter_code
_entity_poly.pdbx_strand_id
1 'polypeptide(L)'
;MRHRLFRVCATILVCLSVSYCAAADRILFSRLGPSEANLFVSNADGSGERALTKGALDYNPAWSPDGKWIAFTSERGGSADLYRVRTDGSGLERLTEDPAFDDQAAFSPDGSQIVFVTTRAGGRANLWILDVETHKAKPLTSGLGGDFRPAWSPDGKWIAFSSDRESSLPMAKGRWEHLHLVDIYLVRPDGSGLKRLSQHGDFCGSPKWSRDNKTVVAYCMSAEETWTYRVRVVDGETTLMRIDVATGEATPMSAGTGVKMFPAVLSSGEIAYVRKDVHAQGVFYSSGKAGPAGDVRGPSWSPDGSQVVYARVLPPASPLSTPRKIWSRNPKYELFSTGILPAYDRSGKRFVATALAPNRRDSTLMLTEGDGPAKKLFESTDELILGPQWSPSGNEILFGIGKFSAFLDFTLGEKKPPDSINGGAQVAMINADGSGFRKITSGANNNGFAAYSPDGKRIVYRTMGPEGDGLRIMNLEDRSLTTLTKEYDNFPLWSPRGDLIVFVRKVNGDFDLFTVRPDGTDVKQLTHAKGNDAHPAWSPDGEKILFASTRMGFKDEALYTSAPQPYGELFVMRYDGTQVEQLTDNQWEDAGPAWQPETK
;
A
#
# COMPACT_ATOMS: atom_id res chain seq x y z
N MET A 1 -62.22 -2.46 -65.43
CA MET A 1 -61.02 -3.11 -64.97
C MET A 1 -60.47 -2.30 -63.82
N ARG A 2 -60.65 -2.76 -62.60
CA ARG A 2 -60.26 -2.02 -61.37
C ARG A 2 -59.01 -2.65 -60.77
N HIS A 3 -57.88 -1.93 -60.71
CA HIS A 3 -56.69 -2.30 -59.94
C HIS A 3 -56.86 -1.92 -58.47
N ARG A 4 -56.78 -2.88 -57.56
CA ARG A 4 -56.68 -2.70 -56.13
C ARG A 4 -55.20 -2.66 -55.74
N LEU A 5 -54.73 -1.52 -55.16
CA LEU A 5 -53.46 -1.41 -54.46
C LEU A 5 -53.60 -1.96 -53.04
N PHE A 6 -52.81 -2.97 -52.73
CA PHE A 6 -52.58 -3.40 -51.34
C PHE A 6 -51.48 -2.52 -50.72
N ARG A 7 -51.81 -1.78 -49.67
CA ARG A 7 -50.81 -1.15 -48.82
C ARG A 7 -50.43 -2.14 -47.70
N VAL A 8 -49.15 -2.55 -47.67
CA VAL A 8 -48.55 -3.29 -46.56
C VAL A 8 -48.02 -2.28 -45.57
N CYS A 9 -48.65 -2.18 -44.39
CA CYS A 9 -48.07 -1.47 -43.22
C CYS A 9 -47.04 -2.36 -42.56
N ALA A 10 -45.76 -2.06 -42.72
CA ALA A 10 -44.70 -2.66 -41.92
C ALA A 10 -44.59 -1.90 -40.59
N THR A 11 -45.06 -2.53 -39.52
CA THR A 11 -44.85 -2.04 -38.13
C THR A 11 -43.43 -2.38 -37.71
N ILE A 12 -42.56 -1.39 -37.66
CA ILE A 12 -41.22 -1.54 -37.10
C ILE A 12 -41.36 -1.54 -35.58
N LEU A 13 -41.19 -2.69 -34.95
CA LEU A 13 -41.05 -2.86 -33.50
C LEU A 13 -39.61 -2.43 -33.12
N VAL A 14 -39.45 -1.21 -32.62
CA VAL A 14 -38.18 -0.77 -32.00
C VAL A 14 -38.13 -1.37 -30.59
N CYS A 15 -37.41 -2.48 -30.43
CA CYS A 15 -37.02 -2.96 -29.11
C CYS A 15 -36.00 -1.99 -28.52
N LEU A 16 -36.47 -1.06 -27.72
CA LEU A 16 -35.59 -0.32 -26.77
C LEU A 16 -35.13 -1.31 -25.70
N SER A 17 -33.95 -1.92 -25.90
CA SER A 17 -33.24 -2.58 -24.82
C SER A 17 -32.76 -1.48 -23.86
N VAL A 18 -33.52 -1.24 -22.79
CA VAL A 18 -33.04 -0.50 -21.64
C VAL A 18 -31.99 -1.39 -20.99
N SER A 19 -30.71 -1.14 -21.31
CA SER A 19 -29.62 -1.70 -20.52
C SER A 19 -29.74 -1.11 -19.12
N TYR A 20 -30.28 -1.85 -18.18
CA TYR A 20 -30.14 -1.55 -16.76
C TYR A 20 -28.63 -1.62 -16.48
N CYS A 21 -28.00 -0.47 -16.39
CA CYS A 21 -26.67 -0.39 -15.79
C CYS A 21 -26.88 -0.75 -14.31
N ALA A 22 -26.52 -1.96 -13.91
CA ALA A 22 -26.52 -2.35 -12.51
C ALA A 22 -25.67 -1.31 -11.75
N ALA A 23 -26.16 -0.83 -10.62
CA ALA A 23 -25.38 0.06 -9.78
C ALA A 23 -24.06 -0.64 -9.43
N ALA A 24 -22.97 0.13 -9.38
CA ALA A 24 -21.67 -0.42 -9.03
C ALA A 24 -21.67 -0.88 -7.57
N ASP A 25 -21.02 -2.00 -7.29
CA ASP A 25 -20.83 -2.51 -5.94
C ASP A 25 -19.97 -1.52 -5.13
N ARG A 26 -20.46 -1.03 -4.00
CA ARG A 26 -19.73 -0.12 -3.14
C ARG A 26 -18.90 -0.90 -2.13
N ILE A 27 -17.61 -0.55 -2.03
CA ILE A 27 -16.63 -1.19 -1.15
C ILE A 27 -15.95 -0.13 -0.29
N LEU A 28 -15.96 -0.32 1.03
CA LEU A 28 -15.09 0.38 1.96
C LEU A 28 -13.79 -0.39 2.15
N PHE A 29 -12.70 0.32 2.45
CA PHE A 29 -11.44 -0.30 2.82
C PHE A 29 -10.54 0.65 3.61
N SER A 30 -9.50 0.12 4.21
CA SER A 30 -8.45 0.87 4.89
C SER A 30 -7.33 1.20 3.93
N ARG A 31 -6.96 2.48 3.80
CA ARG A 31 -5.74 2.88 3.09
C ARG A 31 -4.73 3.47 4.06
N LEU A 32 -3.57 2.84 4.19
CA LEU A 32 -2.42 3.42 4.88
C LEU A 32 -1.63 4.27 3.88
N GLY A 33 -1.93 5.54 3.88
CA GLY A 33 -1.33 6.53 2.99
C GLY A 33 -1.83 7.93 3.35
N PRO A 34 -1.25 8.97 2.77
CA PRO A 34 -1.69 10.33 3.02
C PRO A 34 -3.06 10.59 2.36
N SER A 35 -3.79 11.53 2.92
CA SER A 35 -5.00 12.05 2.27
C SER A 35 -4.67 13.04 1.17
N GLU A 36 -3.55 13.73 1.28
CA GLU A 36 -3.05 14.73 0.35
C GLU A 36 -1.52 14.78 0.40
N ALA A 37 -0.90 14.93 -0.74
CA ALA A 37 0.52 15.22 -0.88
C ALA A 37 0.69 16.31 -1.93
N ASN A 38 1.41 17.37 -1.58
CA ASN A 38 1.63 18.50 -2.46
C ASN A 38 3.11 18.68 -2.75
N LEU A 39 3.44 19.18 -3.93
CA LEU A 39 4.80 19.56 -4.28
C LEU A 39 5.10 20.96 -3.77
N PHE A 40 6.32 21.11 -3.26
CA PHE A 40 6.89 22.37 -2.81
C PHE A 40 8.21 22.63 -3.52
N VAL A 41 8.51 23.89 -3.76
CA VAL A 41 9.82 24.35 -4.25
C VAL A 41 10.39 25.32 -3.23
N SER A 42 11.68 25.19 -2.95
CA SER A 42 12.43 26.13 -2.11
C SER A 42 13.82 26.38 -2.70
N ASN A 43 14.53 27.36 -2.16
CA ASN A 43 15.98 27.43 -2.34
C ASN A 43 16.66 26.21 -1.72
N ALA A 44 17.88 25.89 -2.14
CA ALA A 44 18.64 24.75 -1.65
C ALA A 44 18.84 24.76 -0.12
N ASP A 45 18.85 25.94 0.51
CA ASP A 45 18.94 26.14 1.96
C ASP A 45 17.58 26.04 2.69
N GLY A 46 16.50 25.75 1.97
CA GLY A 46 15.14 25.67 2.50
C GLY A 46 14.40 27.01 2.59
N SER A 47 15.04 28.12 2.31
CA SER A 47 14.37 29.43 2.29
C SER A 47 13.45 29.59 1.08
N GLY A 48 12.49 30.49 1.16
CA GLY A 48 11.58 30.79 0.04
C GLY A 48 10.66 29.63 -0.33
N GLU A 49 10.37 28.71 0.60
CA GLU A 49 9.46 27.57 0.35
C GLU A 49 8.08 28.05 -0.11
N ARG A 50 7.58 27.50 -1.18
CA ARG A 50 6.24 27.72 -1.69
C ARG A 50 5.62 26.45 -2.25
N ALA A 51 4.31 26.32 -2.13
CA ALA A 51 3.57 25.22 -2.75
C ALA A 51 3.57 25.39 -4.28
N LEU A 52 3.87 24.32 -4.99
CA LEU A 52 3.82 24.23 -6.45
C LEU A 52 2.49 23.64 -6.91
N THR A 53 1.97 22.63 -6.19
CA THR A 53 0.68 21.98 -6.47
C THR A 53 -0.20 21.91 -5.23
N LYS A 54 -1.49 21.61 -5.41
CA LYS A 54 -2.49 21.51 -4.32
C LYS A 54 -3.60 20.54 -4.67
N GLY A 55 -4.19 19.94 -3.64
CA GLY A 55 -5.48 19.24 -3.70
C GLY A 55 -5.46 17.87 -4.37
N ALA A 56 -4.29 17.24 -4.44
CA ALA A 56 -4.15 15.89 -4.98
C ALA A 56 -3.09 15.10 -4.22
N LEU A 57 -2.86 13.86 -4.64
CA LEU A 57 -1.68 13.10 -4.26
C LEU A 57 -0.61 13.30 -5.35
N ASP A 58 0.27 14.28 -5.12
CA ASP A 58 1.38 14.63 -6.00
C ASP A 58 2.70 14.28 -5.32
N TYR A 59 3.54 13.47 -5.98
CA TYR A 59 4.78 12.97 -5.38
C TYR A 59 5.85 12.64 -6.44
N ASN A 60 7.05 12.26 -5.97
CA ASN A 60 8.22 11.88 -6.79
C ASN A 60 8.54 12.89 -7.92
N PRO A 61 8.77 14.17 -7.59
CA PRO A 61 9.08 15.18 -8.59
C PRO A 61 10.48 15.00 -9.20
N ALA A 62 10.62 15.39 -10.47
CA ALA A 62 11.89 15.41 -11.21
C ALA A 62 12.02 16.68 -12.05
N TRP A 63 13.14 17.41 -11.89
CA TRP A 63 13.46 18.55 -12.71
C TRP A 63 13.83 18.15 -14.15
N SER A 64 13.35 18.93 -15.13
CA SER A 64 13.85 18.84 -16.50
C SER A 64 15.28 19.40 -16.59
N PRO A 65 16.13 18.92 -17.52
CA PRO A 65 17.51 19.37 -17.64
C PRO A 65 17.66 20.85 -18.07
N ASP A 66 16.62 21.43 -18.69
CA ASP A 66 16.57 22.85 -19.04
C ASP A 66 16.05 23.75 -17.89
N GLY A 67 15.67 23.15 -16.76
CA GLY A 67 15.18 23.86 -15.58
C GLY A 67 13.79 24.48 -15.71
N LYS A 68 13.02 24.18 -16.78
CA LYS A 68 11.72 24.84 -17.01
C LYS A 68 10.53 24.03 -16.52
N TRP A 69 10.68 22.72 -16.42
CA TRP A 69 9.61 21.81 -16.08
C TRP A 69 9.95 20.94 -14.87
N ILE A 70 8.92 20.53 -14.16
CA ILE A 70 8.96 19.51 -13.12
C ILE A 70 7.98 18.43 -13.54
N ALA A 71 8.48 17.21 -13.82
CA ALA A 71 7.65 16.03 -13.96
C ALA A 71 7.36 15.46 -12.58
N PHE A 72 6.21 14.83 -12.39
CA PHE A 72 5.80 14.24 -11.11
C PHE A 72 4.69 13.22 -11.30
N THR A 73 4.46 12.42 -10.31
CA THR A 73 3.33 11.48 -10.27
C THR A 73 2.14 12.13 -9.58
N SER A 74 0.94 11.93 -10.14
CA SER A 74 -0.30 12.46 -9.58
C SER A 74 -1.47 11.47 -9.74
N GLU A 75 -2.28 11.34 -8.69
CA GLU A 75 -3.53 10.57 -8.72
C GLU A 75 -4.77 11.44 -9.04
N ARG A 76 -4.59 12.68 -9.51
CA ARG A 76 -5.69 13.62 -9.82
C ARG A 76 -6.61 13.17 -10.95
N GLY A 77 -6.09 12.36 -11.86
CA GLY A 77 -6.82 11.79 -13.01
C GLY A 77 -7.48 10.46 -12.70
N GLY A 78 -7.29 9.92 -11.50
CA GLY A 78 -7.75 8.61 -11.07
C GLY A 78 -6.60 7.66 -10.77
N SER A 79 -6.02 6.97 -11.77
CA SER A 79 -4.76 6.24 -11.62
C SER A 79 -3.59 7.18 -11.30
N ALA A 80 -2.51 6.59 -10.79
CA ALA A 80 -1.25 7.31 -10.67
C ALA A 80 -0.61 7.45 -12.05
N ASP A 81 -0.52 8.68 -12.55
CA ASP A 81 0.04 9.01 -13.86
C ASP A 81 1.12 10.07 -13.76
N LEU A 82 1.95 10.14 -14.79
CA LEU A 82 2.94 11.19 -14.92
C LEU A 82 2.30 12.49 -15.42
N TYR A 83 2.64 13.56 -14.75
CA TYR A 83 2.30 14.94 -15.09
C TYR A 83 3.57 15.77 -15.17
N ARG A 84 3.49 16.95 -15.82
CA ARG A 84 4.49 17.98 -15.68
C ARG A 84 3.84 19.34 -15.43
N VAL A 85 4.59 20.21 -14.80
CA VAL A 85 4.17 21.59 -14.51
C VAL A 85 5.39 22.51 -14.64
N ARG A 86 5.18 23.77 -15.02
CA ARG A 86 6.26 24.75 -15.01
C ARG A 86 6.69 25.08 -13.59
N THR A 87 7.91 25.54 -13.44
CA THR A 87 8.47 25.88 -12.12
C THR A 87 7.74 27.01 -11.39
N ASP A 88 6.94 27.81 -12.11
CA ASP A 88 6.05 28.82 -11.53
C ASP A 88 4.65 28.28 -11.13
N GLY A 89 4.37 27.01 -11.42
CA GLY A 89 3.09 26.34 -11.17
C GLY A 89 2.09 26.41 -12.33
N SER A 90 2.44 27.06 -13.44
CA SER A 90 1.60 27.13 -14.65
C SER A 90 1.81 25.93 -15.58
N GLY A 91 0.92 25.77 -16.57
CA GLY A 91 1.10 24.82 -17.66
C GLY A 91 1.05 23.35 -17.21
N LEU A 92 0.19 23.01 -16.25
CA LEU A 92 -0.03 21.63 -15.82
C LEU A 92 -0.50 20.78 -17.01
N GLU A 93 0.20 19.69 -17.27
CA GLU A 93 -0.04 18.78 -18.40
C GLU A 93 0.09 17.33 -17.95
N ARG A 94 -0.82 16.45 -18.38
CA ARG A 94 -0.75 15.00 -18.18
C ARG A 94 0.09 14.37 -19.29
N LEU A 95 1.09 13.59 -18.92
CA LEU A 95 2.02 12.93 -19.85
C LEU A 95 1.65 11.48 -20.14
N THR A 96 1.03 10.79 -19.16
CA THR A 96 0.55 9.43 -19.34
C THR A 96 -0.92 9.32 -19.00
N GLU A 97 -1.62 8.38 -19.64
CA GLU A 97 -3.03 8.10 -19.43
C GLU A 97 -3.27 6.60 -19.61
N ASP A 98 -2.95 5.84 -18.56
CA ASP A 98 -3.08 4.39 -18.53
C ASP A 98 -3.69 3.96 -17.18
N PRO A 99 -4.53 2.90 -17.14
CA PRO A 99 -5.04 2.38 -15.86
C PRO A 99 -3.95 1.77 -14.95
N ALA A 100 -2.74 1.58 -15.45
CA ALA A 100 -1.60 1.14 -14.66
C ALA A 100 -1.03 2.27 -13.79
N PHE A 101 -0.26 1.89 -12.79
CA PHE A 101 0.52 2.80 -11.97
C PHE A 101 1.74 3.28 -12.75
N ASP A 102 1.91 4.59 -12.91
CA ASP A 102 3.06 5.25 -13.53
C ASP A 102 3.72 6.20 -12.53
N ASP A 103 5.03 6.03 -12.26
CA ASP A 103 5.73 6.76 -11.19
C ASP A 103 7.22 6.95 -11.47
N GLN A 104 7.89 7.73 -10.62
CA GLN A 104 9.36 7.86 -10.54
C GLN A 104 10.02 8.31 -11.85
N ALA A 105 9.48 9.35 -12.46
CA ALA A 105 9.98 9.94 -13.69
C ALA A 105 11.44 10.44 -13.56
N ALA A 106 12.25 10.21 -14.60
CA ALA A 106 13.57 10.83 -14.74
C ALA A 106 13.82 11.22 -16.20
N PHE A 107 14.10 12.50 -16.43
CA PHE A 107 14.40 13.03 -17.78
C PHE A 107 15.74 12.52 -18.32
N SER A 108 15.77 12.28 -19.63
CA SER A 108 17.04 12.13 -20.37
C SER A 108 17.85 13.44 -20.35
N PRO A 109 19.17 13.41 -20.52
CA PRO A 109 20.00 14.62 -20.45
C PRO A 109 19.62 15.71 -21.46
N ASP A 110 19.06 15.33 -22.60
CA ASP A 110 18.55 16.25 -23.64
C ASP A 110 17.09 16.68 -23.42
N GLY A 111 16.41 16.11 -22.42
CA GLY A 111 15.02 16.40 -22.08
C GLY A 111 13.96 15.82 -23.02
N SER A 112 14.36 15.07 -24.05
CA SER A 112 13.44 14.53 -25.06
C SER A 112 12.68 13.28 -24.59
N GLN A 113 13.20 12.57 -23.58
CA GLN A 113 12.62 11.35 -23.05
C GLN A 113 12.51 11.39 -21.53
N ILE A 114 11.60 10.57 -21.00
CA ILE A 114 11.46 10.28 -19.58
C ILE A 114 11.52 8.76 -19.41
N VAL A 115 12.42 8.24 -18.57
CA VAL A 115 12.33 6.88 -18.05
C VAL A 115 11.47 6.91 -16.79
N PHE A 116 10.60 5.93 -16.64
CA PHE A 116 9.66 5.86 -15.51
C PHE A 116 9.31 4.43 -15.13
N VAL A 117 8.79 4.24 -13.93
CA VAL A 117 8.29 2.97 -13.42
C VAL A 117 6.82 2.82 -13.81
N THR A 118 6.43 1.64 -14.29
CA THR A 118 5.03 1.35 -14.61
C THR A 118 4.67 -0.12 -14.36
N THR A 119 3.40 -0.38 -14.07
CA THR A 119 2.85 -1.72 -13.89
C THR A 119 2.11 -2.26 -15.14
N ARG A 120 2.21 -1.60 -16.30
CA ARG A 120 1.53 -1.98 -17.56
C ARG A 120 1.81 -3.39 -18.01
N ALA A 121 3.01 -3.90 -17.76
CA ALA A 121 3.43 -5.26 -18.15
C ALA A 121 3.15 -6.27 -17.03
N GLY A 122 1.88 -6.69 -16.87
CA GLY A 122 1.51 -7.76 -15.94
C GLY A 122 1.44 -7.36 -14.47
N GLY A 123 1.29 -6.06 -14.16
CA GLY A 123 1.07 -5.55 -12.81
C GLY A 123 2.33 -5.40 -11.95
N ARG A 124 3.51 -5.75 -12.47
CA ARG A 124 4.80 -5.56 -11.77
C ARG A 124 5.47 -4.28 -12.21
N ALA A 125 6.19 -3.64 -11.29
CA ALA A 125 6.95 -2.43 -11.56
C ALA A 125 8.11 -2.74 -12.51
N ASN A 126 8.08 -2.15 -13.71
CA ASN A 126 9.14 -2.24 -14.71
C ASN A 126 9.42 -0.85 -15.28
N LEU A 127 10.60 -0.67 -15.88
CA LEU A 127 10.96 0.59 -16.50
C LEU A 127 10.43 0.69 -17.93
N TRP A 128 9.89 1.84 -18.26
CA TRP A 128 9.48 2.23 -19.61
C TRP A 128 10.11 3.58 -19.97
N ILE A 129 10.19 3.87 -21.25
CA ILE A 129 10.63 5.17 -21.78
C ILE A 129 9.47 5.83 -22.49
N LEU A 130 9.19 7.08 -22.10
CA LEU A 130 8.20 7.98 -22.69
C LEU A 130 8.94 9.01 -23.55
N ASP A 131 8.49 9.21 -24.76
CA ASP A 131 8.85 10.37 -25.59
C ASP A 131 8.00 11.57 -25.16
N VAL A 132 8.66 12.67 -24.77
CA VAL A 132 8.02 13.83 -24.12
C VAL A 132 7.14 14.63 -25.09
N GLU A 133 7.46 14.62 -26.39
CA GLU A 133 6.70 15.38 -27.41
C GLU A 133 5.46 14.59 -27.88
N THR A 134 5.63 13.29 -28.12
CA THR A 134 4.56 12.45 -28.70
C THR A 134 3.73 11.71 -27.66
N HIS A 135 4.14 11.70 -26.39
CA HIS A 135 3.57 10.95 -25.27
C HIS A 135 3.51 9.42 -25.51
N LYS A 136 4.32 8.89 -26.42
CA LYS A 136 4.40 7.46 -26.69
C LYS A 136 5.37 6.78 -25.74
N ALA A 137 4.90 5.76 -25.06
CA ALA A 137 5.71 4.98 -24.13
C ALA A 137 6.03 3.60 -24.70
N LYS A 138 7.24 3.09 -24.41
CA LYS A 138 7.71 1.76 -24.80
C LYS A 138 8.42 1.07 -23.63
N PRO A 139 8.34 -0.28 -23.51
CA PRO A 139 9.03 -1.01 -22.46
C PRO A 139 10.55 -0.89 -22.60
N LEU A 140 11.24 -0.81 -21.46
CA LEU A 140 12.70 -0.82 -21.35
C LEU A 140 13.20 -2.08 -20.65
N THR A 141 12.58 -2.44 -19.52
CA THR A 141 12.93 -3.63 -18.76
C THR A 141 11.74 -4.57 -18.64
N SER A 142 12.03 -5.81 -18.25
CA SER A 142 11.05 -6.85 -17.98
C SER A 142 11.62 -7.83 -16.94
N GLY A 143 10.76 -8.62 -16.32
CA GLY A 143 11.17 -9.66 -15.37
C GLY A 143 10.15 -9.91 -14.28
N LEU A 144 10.51 -10.77 -13.34
CA LEU A 144 9.67 -11.13 -12.20
C LEU A 144 9.84 -10.21 -11.00
N GLY A 145 10.96 -9.49 -10.93
CA GLY A 145 11.22 -8.48 -9.89
C GLY A 145 10.69 -7.10 -10.26
N GLY A 146 10.67 -6.20 -9.27
CA GLY A 146 10.42 -4.79 -9.47
C GLY A 146 11.70 -4.04 -9.85
N ASP A 147 11.56 -3.02 -10.69
CA ASP A 147 12.61 -2.09 -11.09
C ASP A 147 12.19 -0.68 -10.67
N PHE A 148 13.07 0.05 -9.94
CA PHE A 148 12.71 1.27 -9.22
C PHE A 148 13.76 2.37 -9.41
N ARG A 149 13.36 3.63 -9.19
CA ARG A 149 14.23 4.80 -9.05
C ARG A 149 15.24 4.97 -10.17
N PRO A 150 14.80 4.99 -11.43
CA PRO A 150 15.72 5.12 -12.55
C PRO A 150 16.44 6.47 -12.57
N ALA A 151 17.65 6.48 -13.13
CA ALA A 151 18.45 7.68 -13.34
C ALA A 151 19.29 7.56 -14.61
N TRP A 152 19.18 8.53 -15.52
CA TRP A 152 20.00 8.60 -16.71
C TRP A 152 21.45 8.98 -16.40
N SER A 153 22.41 8.36 -17.11
CA SER A 153 23.77 8.85 -17.12
C SER A 153 23.85 10.21 -17.82
N PRO A 154 24.76 11.11 -17.40
CA PRO A 154 24.93 12.44 -18.04
C PRO A 154 25.19 12.40 -19.54
N ASP A 155 25.79 11.34 -20.07
CA ASP A 155 26.02 11.15 -21.51
C ASP A 155 24.86 10.43 -22.25
N GLY A 156 23.78 10.11 -21.54
CA GLY A 156 22.59 9.47 -22.08
C GLY A 156 22.76 8.01 -22.52
N LYS A 157 23.90 7.38 -22.26
CA LYS A 157 24.17 6.01 -22.75
C LYS A 157 23.68 4.91 -21.84
N TRP A 158 23.42 5.22 -20.56
CA TRP A 158 23.01 4.26 -19.56
C TRP A 158 21.88 4.82 -18.67
N ILE A 159 21.11 3.90 -18.13
CA ILE A 159 20.15 4.16 -17.08
C ILE A 159 20.53 3.26 -15.90
N ALA A 160 20.79 3.87 -14.75
CA ALA A 160 20.95 3.16 -13.48
C ALA A 160 19.60 3.04 -12.79
N PHE A 161 19.34 1.94 -12.13
CA PHE A 161 18.09 1.72 -11.37
C PHE A 161 18.32 0.70 -10.27
N SER A 162 17.47 0.70 -9.27
CA SER A 162 17.43 -0.33 -8.24
C SER A 162 16.44 -1.43 -8.63
N SER A 163 16.73 -2.68 -8.25
CA SER A 163 15.87 -3.80 -8.58
C SER A 163 15.97 -4.94 -7.57
N ASP A 164 14.85 -5.58 -7.29
CA ASP A 164 14.77 -6.78 -6.45
C ASP A 164 14.72 -8.10 -7.25
N ARG A 165 15.03 -8.05 -8.56
CA ARG A 165 14.93 -9.17 -9.51
C ARG A 165 15.68 -10.43 -9.11
N GLU A 166 16.74 -10.29 -8.32
CA GLU A 166 17.54 -11.39 -7.81
C GLU A 166 17.44 -11.53 -6.29
N SER A 167 16.46 -10.89 -5.66
CA SER A 167 16.27 -11.01 -4.23
C SER A 167 15.92 -12.45 -3.84
N SER A 168 16.79 -13.04 -3.03
CA SER A 168 16.61 -14.38 -2.48
C SER A 168 16.12 -14.37 -1.03
N LEU A 169 15.85 -13.20 -0.46
CA LEU A 169 15.39 -13.12 0.91
C LEU A 169 14.06 -13.85 1.06
N PRO A 170 14.04 -14.85 1.96
CA PRO A 170 12.79 -15.47 2.33
C PRO A 170 11.92 -14.43 3.03
N MET A 171 10.63 -14.65 2.96
CA MET A 171 9.65 -13.98 3.77
C MET A 171 10.10 -13.84 5.21
N ALA A 172 9.77 -12.73 5.78
CA ALA A 172 10.08 -12.41 7.13
C ALA A 172 9.54 -13.48 8.11
N LYS A 173 10.41 -14.01 8.95
CA LYS A 173 10.11 -15.05 9.94
C LYS A 173 8.89 -14.69 10.81
N GLY A 174 7.70 -15.16 10.42
CA GLY A 174 6.47 -15.01 11.18
C GLY A 174 5.74 -13.67 11.05
N ARG A 175 6.13 -12.78 10.16
CA ARG A 175 5.51 -11.46 9.93
C ARG A 175 4.70 -11.43 8.64
N TRP A 176 3.85 -10.43 8.54
CA TRP A 176 3.01 -10.17 7.37
C TRP A 176 3.78 -9.47 6.24
N GLU A 177 4.86 -8.75 6.59
CA GLU A 177 5.62 -7.98 5.65
C GLU A 177 6.60 -8.86 4.87
N HIS A 178 6.66 -8.62 3.58
CA HIS A 178 7.74 -9.10 2.72
C HIS A 178 8.92 -8.13 2.80
N LEU A 179 10.12 -8.68 2.89
CA LEU A 179 11.34 -7.94 2.65
C LEU A 179 11.89 -8.31 1.28
N HIS A 180 12.47 -7.33 0.63
CA HIS A 180 13.27 -7.57 -0.56
C HIS A 180 14.68 -6.97 -0.38
N LEU A 181 15.67 -7.62 -0.97
CA LEU A 181 16.96 -7.00 -1.22
C LEU A 181 16.89 -6.31 -2.56
N VAL A 182 17.54 -5.17 -2.64
CA VAL A 182 17.55 -4.33 -3.84
C VAL A 182 19.00 -4.08 -4.22
N ASP A 183 19.35 -4.40 -5.46
CA ASP A 183 20.65 -4.15 -6.06
C ASP A 183 20.57 -3.03 -7.09
N ILE A 184 21.71 -2.40 -7.38
CA ILE A 184 21.81 -1.41 -8.46
C ILE A 184 22.15 -2.12 -9.77
N TYR A 185 21.37 -1.80 -10.79
CA TYR A 185 21.52 -2.30 -12.16
C TYR A 185 21.75 -1.17 -13.15
N LEU A 186 22.36 -1.51 -14.26
CA LEU A 186 22.52 -0.65 -15.43
C LEU A 186 21.87 -1.29 -16.65
N VAL A 187 21.23 -0.46 -17.49
CA VAL A 187 20.67 -0.86 -18.78
C VAL A 187 20.88 0.27 -19.80
N ARG A 188 21.03 -0.07 -21.07
CA ARG A 188 21.04 0.95 -22.15
C ARG A 188 19.61 1.40 -22.51
N PRO A 189 19.42 2.60 -23.09
CA PRO A 189 18.07 3.08 -23.46
C PRO A 189 17.35 2.24 -24.53
N ASP A 190 18.08 1.37 -25.22
CA ASP A 190 17.53 0.39 -26.16
C ASP A 190 17.18 -0.96 -25.51
N GLY A 191 17.35 -1.09 -24.18
CA GLY A 191 17.11 -2.30 -23.42
C GLY A 191 18.28 -3.28 -23.40
N SER A 192 19.35 -3.03 -24.12
CA SER A 192 20.52 -3.90 -24.15
C SER A 192 21.47 -3.67 -22.98
N GLY A 193 22.40 -4.60 -22.75
CA GLY A 193 23.49 -4.43 -21.80
C GLY A 193 23.06 -4.43 -20.33
N LEU A 194 21.91 -5.02 -20.00
CA LEU A 194 21.46 -5.17 -18.61
C LEU A 194 22.54 -5.88 -17.78
N LYS A 195 23.00 -5.22 -16.73
CA LYS A 195 23.98 -5.78 -15.79
C LYS A 195 23.79 -5.26 -14.38
N ARG A 196 24.06 -6.11 -13.38
CA ARG A 196 24.14 -5.69 -11.97
C ARG A 196 25.43 -4.91 -11.75
N LEU A 197 25.35 -3.84 -10.98
CA LEU A 197 26.47 -2.98 -10.62
C LEU A 197 26.89 -3.16 -9.16
N SER A 198 25.95 -3.22 -8.21
CA SER A 198 26.24 -3.41 -6.80
C SER A 198 26.61 -4.86 -6.48
N GLN A 199 27.34 -5.07 -5.37
CA GLN A 199 27.59 -6.39 -4.86
C GLN A 199 26.32 -6.99 -4.26
N HIS A 200 26.13 -8.30 -4.47
CA HIS A 200 24.96 -9.01 -3.97
C HIS A 200 25.02 -9.20 -2.45
N GLY A 201 23.90 -9.00 -1.79
CA GLY A 201 23.76 -9.31 -0.37
C GLY A 201 23.37 -8.14 0.53
N ASP A 202 23.50 -6.91 0.04
CA ASP A 202 23.07 -5.69 0.72
C ASP A 202 21.84 -5.11 0.05
N PHE A 203 21.20 -4.16 0.72
CA PHE A 203 20.17 -3.32 0.13
C PHE A 203 20.80 -2.01 -0.34
N CYS A 204 20.82 -1.77 -1.66
CA CYS A 204 21.31 -0.52 -2.24
C CYS A 204 20.23 0.12 -3.13
N GLY A 205 19.88 1.38 -2.88
CA GLY A 205 18.78 2.04 -3.58
C GLY A 205 19.05 3.47 -4.06
N SER A 206 18.10 3.99 -4.84
CA SER A 206 18.04 5.35 -5.39
C SER A 206 19.36 5.79 -6.07
N PRO A 207 19.84 5.09 -7.10
CA PRO A 207 21.10 5.40 -7.75
C PRO A 207 21.08 6.77 -8.43
N LYS A 208 22.19 7.49 -8.37
CA LYS A 208 22.44 8.75 -9.08
C LYS A 208 23.85 8.77 -9.66
N TRP A 209 23.97 9.19 -10.89
CA TRP A 209 25.25 9.26 -11.61
C TRP A 209 26.13 10.42 -11.16
N SER A 210 27.45 10.18 -11.11
CA SER A 210 28.42 11.26 -11.13
C SER A 210 28.47 11.91 -12.51
N ARG A 211 28.90 13.18 -12.57
CA ARG A 211 28.95 13.94 -13.82
C ARG A 211 29.92 13.39 -14.89
N ASP A 212 30.93 12.69 -14.45
CA ASP A 212 31.95 12.12 -15.33
C ASP A 212 31.56 10.74 -15.88
N ASN A 213 30.36 10.25 -15.58
CA ASN A 213 29.83 8.94 -15.92
C ASN A 213 30.64 7.74 -15.36
N LYS A 214 31.54 7.96 -14.40
CA LYS A 214 32.43 6.91 -13.90
C LYS A 214 31.87 6.21 -12.66
N THR A 215 31.04 6.90 -11.88
CA THR A 215 30.52 6.34 -10.65
C THR A 215 29.01 6.57 -10.51
N VAL A 216 28.37 5.72 -9.71
CA VAL A 216 27.00 5.85 -9.25
C VAL A 216 27.03 6.02 -7.74
N VAL A 217 26.28 6.99 -7.20
CA VAL A 217 26.04 7.15 -5.77
C VAL A 217 24.71 6.52 -5.42
N ALA A 218 24.69 5.66 -4.40
CA ALA A 218 23.48 5.03 -3.87
C ALA A 218 23.53 5.05 -2.34
N TYR A 219 22.40 4.89 -1.68
CA TYR A 219 22.40 4.57 -0.26
C TYR A 219 22.34 3.05 -0.10
N CYS A 220 23.13 2.53 0.86
CA CYS A 220 23.17 1.10 1.13
C CYS A 220 23.05 0.81 2.63
N MET A 221 22.57 -0.38 2.95
CA MET A 221 22.57 -0.97 4.29
C MET A 221 22.74 -2.48 4.19
N SER A 222 23.19 -3.13 5.24
CA SER A 222 23.29 -4.59 5.27
C SER A 222 21.90 -5.24 5.22
N ALA A 223 21.82 -6.45 4.68
CA ALA A 223 20.59 -7.23 4.66
C ALA A 223 19.99 -7.46 6.07
N GLU A 224 20.85 -7.63 7.08
CA GLU A 224 20.42 -7.80 8.47
C GLU A 224 19.80 -6.51 9.02
N GLU A 225 20.39 -5.38 8.69
CA GLU A 225 19.89 -4.08 9.11
C GLU A 225 18.56 -3.72 8.47
N THR A 226 18.31 -4.05 7.20
CA THR A 226 17.00 -3.80 6.56
C THR A 226 15.86 -4.38 7.38
N TRP A 227 16.12 -5.50 8.04
CA TRP A 227 15.17 -6.16 8.91
C TRP A 227 14.95 -5.44 10.23
N THR A 228 16.02 -4.98 10.87
CA THR A 228 15.98 -4.26 12.14
C THR A 228 15.32 -2.89 11.98
N TYR A 229 15.56 -2.20 10.89
CA TYR A 229 15.14 -0.82 10.64
C TYR A 229 13.72 -0.66 10.11
N ARG A 230 13.12 -1.69 9.57
CA ARG A 230 11.67 -1.69 9.38
C ARG A 230 10.92 -1.37 10.66
N VAL A 231 11.58 -1.54 11.76
CA VAL A 231 11.02 -1.52 13.08
C VAL A 231 11.38 -0.27 13.88
N ARG A 232 12.53 0.36 13.58
CA ARG A 232 13.00 1.57 14.27
C ARG A 232 13.65 2.54 13.30
N VAL A 233 12.88 3.48 12.78
CA VAL A 233 13.45 4.69 12.13
C VAL A 233 14.42 5.44 13.06
N VAL A 234 14.28 5.21 14.36
CA VAL A 234 15.00 5.89 15.44
C VAL A 234 16.49 5.56 15.49
N ASP A 235 16.86 4.32 15.15
CA ASP A 235 18.23 3.82 15.28
C ASP A 235 18.81 3.34 13.93
N GLY A 236 18.15 3.64 12.81
CA GLY A 236 18.54 3.21 11.48
C GLY A 236 19.77 3.92 10.94
N GLU A 237 20.68 3.18 10.33
CA GLU A 237 21.81 3.72 9.60
C GLU A 237 21.80 3.24 8.16
N THR A 238 21.96 4.19 7.22
CA THR A 238 22.36 3.87 5.87
C THR A 238 23.64 4.58 5.53
N THR A 239 24.45 3.98 4.70
CA THR A 239 25.69 4.58 4.21
C THR A 239 25.49 5.01 2.76
N LEU A 240 25.86 6.26 2.45
CA LEU A 240 25.99 6.66 1.05
C LEU A 240 27.26 6.03 0.48
N MET A 241 27.11 5.27 -0.58
CA MET A 241 28.18 4.55 -1.27
C MET A 241 28.44 5.16 -2.64
N ARG A 242 29.69 5.25 -3.02
CA ARG A 242 30.12 5.52 -4.40
C ARG A 242 30.53 4.19 -5.02
N ILE A 243 29.90 3.83 -6.13
CA ILE A 243 30.13 2.57 -6.84
C ILE A 243 30.78 2.88 -8.19
N ASP A 244 31.95 2.33 -8.45
CA ASP A 244 32.63 2.47 -9.73
C ASP A 244 31.92 1.66 -10.82
N VAL A 245 31.62 2.30 -11.96
CA VAL A 245 30.80 1.69 -13.02
C VAL A 245 31.55 0.59 -13.78
N ALA A 246 32.86 0.66 -13.82
CA ALA A 246 33.69 -0.31 -14.54
C ALA A 246 33.99 -1.55 -13.70
N THR A 247 34.25 -1.36 -12.40
CA THR A 247 34.67 -2.45 -11.50
C THR A 247 33.57 -2.95 -10.57
N GLY A 248 32.53 -2.15 -10.29
CA GLY A 248 31.53 -2.41 -9.27
C GLY A 248 32.05 -2.20 -7.83
N GLU A 249 33.29 -1.71 -7.65
CA GLU A 249 33.86 -1.45 -6.34
C GLU A 249 33.10 -0.30 -5.66
N ALA A 250 32.66 -0.54 -4.41
CA ALA A 250 31.89 0.40 -3.63
C ALA A 250 32.72 0.98 -2.50
N THR A 251 32.76 2.32 -2.40
CA THR A 251 33.45 3.06 -1.34
C THR A 251 32.48 3.90 -0.54
N PRO A 252 32.54 3.86 0.82
CA PRO A 252 31.65 4.68 1.65
C PRO A 252 31.98 6.18 1.53
N MET A 253 30.93 6.99 1.44
CA MET A 253 31.01 8.45 1.33
C MET A 253 30.49 9.17 2.56
N SER A 254 29.69 8.51 3.38
CA SER A 254 29.13 9.09 4.59
C SER A 254 29.41 8.21 5.79
N ALA A 255 29.57 8.84 6.94
CA ALA A 255 29.64 8.22 8.25
C ALA A 255 28.52 8.77 9.14
N GLY A 256 28.32 8.15 10.31
CA GLY A 256 27.39 8.60 11.35
C GLY A 256 25.97 8.09 11.17
N THR A 257 25.22 8.25 12.25
CA THR A 257 23.87 7.72 12.45
C THR A 257 22.81 8.35 11.54
N GLY A 258 21.68 7.71 11.46
CA GLY A 258 20.48 8.14 10.71
C GLY A 258 20.34 7.53 9.33
N VAL A 259 19.10 7.36 8.94
CA VAL A 259 18.75 6.87 7.61
C VAL A 259 18.95 7.97 6.58
N LYS A 260 19.94 7.79 5.72
CA LYS A 260 20.27 8.68 4.59
C LYS A 260 19.74 8.03 3.31
N MET A 261 18.95 8.74 2.51
CA MET A 261 18.29 8.21 1.31
C MET A 261 18.14 9.28 0.24
N PHE A 262 17.74 8.89 -0.97
CA PHE A 262 17.58 9.79 -2.11
C PHE A 262 18.80 10.68 -2.36
N PRO A 263 20.02 10.10 -2.54
CA PRO A 263 21.19 10.91 -2.83
C PRO A 263 21.01 11.65 -4.16
N ALA A 264 21.64 12.83 -4.29
CA ALA A 264 21.77 13.57 -5.53
C ALA A 264 23.19 14.09 -5.67
N VAL A 265 23.75 14.03 -6.88
CA VAL A 265 25.06 14.61 -7.20
C VAL A 265 24.80 15.96 -7.87
N LEU A 266 25.09 17.03 -7.14
CA LEU A 266 24.84 18.41 -7.61
C LEU A 266 25.85 18.86 -8.66
N SER A 267 25.55 19.99 -9.29
CA SER A 267 26.45 20.63 -10.27
C SER A 267 27.82 20.97 -9.70
N SER A 268 27.91 21.28 -8.44
CA SER A 268 29.14 21.53 -7.70
C SER A 268 29.97 20.28 -7.38
N GLY A 269 29.42 19.07 -7.59
CA GLY A 269 29.99 17.80 -7.10
C GLY A 269 29.63 17.49 -5.63
N GLU A 270 28.90 18.38 -4.97
CA GLU A 270 28.37 18.15 -3.64
C GLU A 270 27.28 17.08 -3.67
N ILE A 271 27.20 16.25 -2.62
CA ILE A 271 26.12 15.26 -2.47
C ILE A 271 25.06 15.82 -1.53
N ALA A 272 23.84 15.89 -2.03
CA ALA A 272 22.65 16.15 -1.23
C ALA A 272 21.90 14.84 -0.95
N TYR A 273 21.21 14.75 0.18
CA TYR A 273 20.44 13.56 0.56
C TYR A 273 19.34 13.92 1.57
N VAL A 274 18.33 13.09 1.68
CA VAL A 274 17.36 13.15 2.78
C VAL A 274 17.91 12.37 3.95
N ARG A 275 17.87 12.97 5.15
CA ARG A 275 18.13 12.29 6.41
C ARG A 275 16.87 12.19 7.24
N LYS A 276 16.65 11.03 7.83
CA LYS A 276 15.57 10.76 8.80
C LYS A 276 16.18 10.12 10.03
N ASP A 277 16.10 10.83 11.16
CA ASP A 277 16.35 10.29 12.49
C ASP A 277 15.51 11.05 13.51
N VAL A 278 15.60 10.66 14.80
CA VAL A 278 14.84 11.30 15.89
C VAL A 278 15.21 12.74 16.16
N HIS A 279 16.41 13.17 15.76
CA HIS A 279 16.96 14.48 16.07
C HIS A 279 16.91 15.44 14.87
N ALA A 280 16.93 14.89 13.64
CA ALA A 280 17.00 15.70 12.44
C ALA A 280 16.32 15.02 11.25
N GLN A 281 15.37 15.72 10.63
CA GLN A 281 14.70 15.29 9.41
C GLN A 281 14.76 16.39 8.38
N GLY A 282 15.02 16.02 7.13
CA GLY A 282 15.05 16.96 6.01
C GLY A 282 16.18 16.68 5.04
N VAL A 283 16.50 17.69 4.23
CA VAL A 283 17.59 17.65 3.26
C VAL A 283 18.90 18.07 3.93
N PHE A 284 19.97 17.34 3.66
CA PHE A 284 21.34 17.62 4.10
C PHE A 284 22.31 17.53 2.94
N TYR A 285 23.44 18.20 3.10
CA TYR A 285 24.52 18.26 2.11
C TYR A 285 25.81 17.69 2.69
N SER A 286 26.66 17.14 1.84
CA SER A 286 27.98 16.59 2.24
C SER A 286 28.92 17.64 2.83
N SER A 287 28.70 18.93 2.55
CA SER A 287 29.39 20.06 3.20
C SER A 287 28.97 20.30 4.65
N GLY A 288 27.96 19.61 5.16
CA GLY A 288 27.38 19.85 6.49
C GLY A 288 26.27 20.89 6.52
N LYS A 289 25.94 21.52 5.39
CA LYS A 289 24.79 22.42 5.28
C LYS A 289 23.49 21.63 5.40
N ALA A 290 22.44 22.32 5.87
CA ALA A 290 21.07 21.81 5.87
C ALA A 290 20.24 22.55 4.80
N GLY A 291 19.28 21.84 4.23
CA GLY A 291 18.27 22.37 3.31
C GLY A 291 16.87 22.35 3.97
N PRO A 292 15.80 22.12 3.19
CA PRO A 292 14.44 22.02 3.70
C PRO A 292 14.32 21.01 4.83
N ALA A 293 13.76 21.45 5.96
CA ALA A 293 13.56 20.63 7.16
C ALA A 293 12.23 19.87 7.14
N GLY A 294 12.12 18.84 8.00
CA GLY A 294 10.90 18.06 8.23
C GLY A 294 10.73 16.90 7.25
N ASP A 295 9.49 16.41 7.08
CA ASP A 295 9.19 15.27 6.18
C ASP A 295 9.27 15.70 4.72
N VAL A 296 10.45 15.56 4.14
CA VAL A 296 10.76 15.80 2.73
C VAL A 296 10.78 14.46 2.01
N ARG A 297 10.01 14.33 0.92
CA ARG A 297 9.92 13.09 0.15
C ARG A 297 10.30 13.29 -1.30
N GLY A 298 11.12 12.36 -1.83
CA GLY A 298 11.52 12.30 -3.23
C GLY A 298 12.11 13.62 -3.76
N PRO A 299 13.11 14.25 -3.12
CA PRO A 299 13.61 15.53 -3.56
C PRO A 299 14.33 15.43 -4.91
N SER A 300 14.21 16.50 -5.71
CA SER A 300 14.94 16.69 -6.95
C SER A 300 15.45 18.14 -7.03
N TRP A 301 16.68 18.32 -7.52
CA TRP A 301 17.33 19.63 -7.59
C TRP A 301 17.27 20.22 -9.00
N SER A 302 17.20 21.53 -9.08
CA SER A 302 17.38 22.27 -10.33
C SER A 302 18.75 21.96 -10.94
N PRO A 303 18.92 22.08 -12.26
CA PRO A 303 20.20 21.76 -12.94
C PRO A 303 21.41 22.51 -12.41
N ASP A 304 21.21 23.74 -11.91
CA ASP A 304 22.24 24.58 -11.27
C ASP A 304 22.42 24.28 -9.78
N GLY A 305 21.55 23.46 -9.18
CA GLY A 305 21.58 23.10 -7.77
C GLY A 305 21.08 24.18 -6.80
N SER A 306 20.54 25.30 -7.30
CA SER A 306 20.10 26.43 -6.48
C SER A 306 18.73 26.23 -5.83
N GLN A 307 17.89 25.39 -6.40
CA GLN A 307 16.54 25.08 -5.90
C GLN A 307 16.33 23.57 -5.74
N VAL A 308 15.38 23.23 -4.89
CA VAL A 308 14.94 21.85 -4.66
C VAL A 308 13.41 21.78 -4.70
N VAL A 309 12.87 20.77 -5.41
CA VAL A 309 11.47 20.40 -5.40
C VAL A 309 11.30 19.09 -4.63
N TYR A 310 10.24 18.97 -3.87
CA TYR A 310 9.95 17.79 -3.05
C TYR A 310 8.47 17.70 -2.72
N ALA A 311 8.02 16.52 -2.31
CA ALA A 311 6.67 16.34 -1.81
C ALA A 311 6.63 16.49 -0.28
N ARG A 312 5.58 17.14 0.23
CA ARG A 312 5.15 17.09 1.63
C ARG A 312 3.81 16.41 1.73
N VAL A 313 3.73 15.48 2.67
CA VAL A 313 2.50 14.78 2.99
C VAL A 313 1.76 15.57 4.05
N LEU A 314 0.48 15.82 3.81
CA LEU A 314 -0.40 16.36 4.83
C LEU A 314 -1.03 15.18 5.60
N PRO A 315 -0.96 15.20 6.94
CA PRO A 315 -1.67 14.21 7.72
C PRO A 315 -3.17 14.27 7.39
N PRO A 316 -3.90 13.15 7.46
CA PRO A 316 -5.34 13.17 7.27
C PRO A 316 -5.96 14.16 8.26
N ALA A 317 -6.86 15.02 7.78
CA ALA A 317 -7.50 16.06 8.57
C ALA A 317 -8.27 15.51 9.79
N SER A 318 -8.69 14.27 9.73
CA SER A 318 -9.22 13.44 10.83
C SER A 318 -9.10 11.99 10.43
N PRO A 319 -8.77 11.07 11.35
CA PRO A 319 -8.68 9.64 11.03
C PRO A 319 -9.98 9.04 10.48
N LEU A 320 -11.11 9.74 10.59
CA LEU A 320 -12.43 9.27 10.14
C LEU A 320 -13.31 10.43 9.64
N SER A 321 -12.77 11.21 8.71
CA SER A 321 -13.61 12.04 7.85
C SER A 321 -14.51 11.14 6.97
N THR A 322 -15.49 11.74 6.32
CA THR A 322 -16.35 11.11 5.30
C THR A 322 -15.52 10.16 4.39
N PRO A 323 -16.02 8.94 4.08
CA PRO A 323 -15.32 8.02 3.20
C PRO A 323 -14.86 8.71 1.91
N ARG A 324 -13.60 8.56 1.57
CA ARG A 324 -13.00 9.20 0.40
C ARG A 324 -13.07 8.26 -0.80
N LYS A 325 -13.70 8.71 -1.89
CA LYS A 325 -13.73 7.94 -3.14
C LYS A 325 -12.32 7.78 -3.70
N ILE A 326 -12.00 6.55 -4.05
CA ILE A 326 -10.72 6.13 -4.64
C ILE A 326 -10.99 5.57 -6.04
N TRP A 327 -10.07 5.77 -6.95
CA TRP A 327 -10.16 5.20 -8.28
C TRP A 327 -10.09 3.66 -8.25
N SER A 328 -10.89 3.01 -9.10
CA SER A 328 -10.92 1.55 -9.27
C SER A 328 -10.57 1.18 -10.70
N ARG A 329 -9.73 0.16 -10.87
CA ARG A 329 -9.43 -0.41 -12.20
C ARG A 329 -10.66 -0.99 -12.89
N ASN A 330 -11.64 -1.43 -12.12
CA ASN A 330 -12.91 -1.96 -12.63
C ASN A 330 -14.09 -1.07 -12.20
N PRO A 331 -14.76 -0.38 -13.15
CA PRO A 331 -15.86 0.53 -12.85
C PRO A 331 -17.13 -0.15 -12.27
N LYS A 332 -17.18 -1.48 -12.23
CA LYS A 332 -18.23 -2.23 -11.51
C LYS A 332 -18.11 -2.10 -9.99
N TYR A 333 -16.96 -1.63 -9.48
CA TYR A 333 -16.69 -1.47 -8.07
C TYR A 333 -16.36 -0.01 -7.77
N GLU A 334 -17.14 0.61 -6.89
CA GLU A 334 -16.84 1.93 -6.32
C GLU A 334 -16.09 1.75 -5.01
N LEU A 335 -14.87 2.27 -4.94
CA LEU A 335 -13.96 2.11 -3.82
C LEU A 335 -13.95 3.38 -2.96
N PHE A 336 -14.03 3.20 -1.63
CA PHE A 336 -13.95 4.29 -0.67
C PHE A 336 -13.02 3.94 0.48
N SER A 337 -11.98 4.76 0.70
CA SER A 337 -11.11 4.60 1.86
C SER A 337 -11.72 5.24 3.10
N THR A 338 -11.54 4.58 4.25
CA THR A 338 -12.02 5.03 5.55
C THR A 338 -11.07 4.55 6.66
N GLY A 339 -11.51 4.49 7.91
CA GLY A 339 -10.75 3.96 9.04
C GLY A 339 -10.35 2.49 8.91
N ILE A 340 -9.68 1.97 9.91
CA ILE A 340 -9.09 0.63 9.87
C ILE A 340 -10.17 -0.44 10.01
N LEU A 341 -10.11 -1.45 9.12
CA LEU A 341 -10.96 -2.63 9.10
C LEU A 341 -12.46 -2.29 9.19
N PRO A 342 -13.01 -1.52 8.23
CA PRO A 342 -14.41 -1.16 8.25
C PRO A 342 -15.33 -2.38 8.15
N ALA A 343 -16.53 -2.28 8.73
CA ALA A 343 -17.56 -3.29 8.58
C ALA A 343 -18.95 -2.65 8.48
N TYR A 344 -19.72 -3.01 7.46
CA TYR A 344 -21.13 -2.60 7.31
C TYR A 344 -22.06 -3.46 8.17
N ASP A 345 -23.16 -2.84 8.64
CA ASP A 345 -24.30 -3.60 9.11
C ASP A 345 -25.08 -4.21 7.92
N ARG A 346 -25.99 -5.13 8.19
CA ARG A 346 -26.80 -5.78 7.14
C ARG A 346 -27.67 -4.83 6.32
N SER A 347 -27.99 -3.66 6.85
CA SER A 347 -28.79 -2.68 6.11
C SER A 347 -27.98 -1.92 5.06
N GLY A 348 -26.65 -2.00 5.11
CA GLY A 348 -25.74 -1.21 4.28
C GLY A 348 -25.77 0.30 4.57
N LYS A 349 -26.49 0.73 5.62
CA LYS A 349 -26.69 2.15 5.97
C LYS A 349 -25.72 2.63 7.04
N ARG A 350 -25.18 1.74 7.86
CA ARG A 350 -24.23 2.04 8.93
C ARG A 350 -22.98 1.22 8.75
N PHE A 351 -21.85 1.81 9.08
CA PHE A 351 -20.60 1.06 9.21
C PHE A 351 -19.82 1.52 10.44
N VAL A 352 -19.00 0.63 10.94
CA VAL A 352 -18.04 0.90 12.00
C VAL A 352 -16.62 0.75 11.44
N ALA A 353 -15.67 1.51 12.00
CA ALA A 353 -14.27 1.40 11.69
C ALA A 353 -13.43 1.82 12.90
N THR A 354 -12.19 1.39 12.98
CA THR A 354 -11.26 1.80 14.03
C THR A 354 -10.47 3.02 13.60
N ALA A 355 -10.36 4.01 14.48
CA ALA A 355 -9.40 5.10 14.40
C ALA A 355 -8.25 4.86 15.38
N LEU A 356 -7.01 4.99 14.91
CA LEU A 356 -5.83 4.98 15.76
C LEU A 356 -5.40 6.40 16.09
N ALA A 357 -5.06 6.65 17.36
CA ALA A 357 -4.40 7.87 17.76
C ALA A 357 -2.95 7.93 17.20
N PRO A 358 -2.33 9.12 17.10
CA PRO A 358 -0.95 9.26 16.62
C PRO A 358 0.07 8.44 17.41
N ASN A 359 -0.18 8.18 18.70
CA ASN A 359 0.66 7.34 19.56
C ASN A 359 0.55 5.84 19.22
N ARG A 360 -0.39 5.44 18.33
CA ARG A 360 -0.70 4.04 17.94
C ARG A 360 -0.97 3.08 19.11
N ARG A 361 -1.28 3.61 20.28
CA ARG A 361 -1.66 2.84 21.50
C ARG A 361 -3.10 3.02 21.86
N ASP A 362 -3.63 4.21 21.62
CA ASP A 362 -5.04 4.52 21.84
C ASP A 362 -5.83 4.30 20.57
N SER A 363 -7.04 3.84 20.71
CA SER A 363 -7.92 3.57 19.59
C SER A 363 -9.37 3.90 19.90
N THR A 364 -10.11 4.25 18.86
CA THR A 364 -11.52 4.62 18.95
C THR A 364 -12.32 3.80 17.95
N LEU A 365 -13.39 3.16 18.42
CA LEU A 365 -14.41 2.58 17.56
C LEU A 365 -15.35 3.70 17.13
N MET A 366 -15.47 3.90 15.83
CA MET A 366 -16.28 4.96 15.24
C MET A 366 -17.46 4.36 14.49
N LEU A 367 -18.60 5.02 14.57
CA LEU A 367 -19.82 4.70 13.85
C LEU A 367 -20.12 5.81 12.82
N THR A 368 -20.42 5.41 11.60
CA THR A 368 -20.87 6.31 10.53
C THR A 368 -22.22 5.83 9.99
N GLU A 369 -23.14 6.78 9.77
CA GLU A 369 -24.45 6.54 9.19
C GLU A 369 -24.53 7.20 7.81
N GLY A 370 -24.72 6.41 6.76
CA GLY A 370 -24.68 6.87 5.37
C GLY A 370 -23.33 7.53 5.04
N ASP A 371 -23.37 8.69 4.43
CA ASP A 371 -22.22 9.54 4.13
C ASP A 371 -22.03 10.65 5.20
N GLY A 372 -22.65 10.50 6.36
CA GLY A 372 -22.55 11.44 7.47
C GLY A 372 -21.19 11.42 8.17
N PRO A 373 -20.96 12.34 9.11
CA PRO A 373 -19.75 12.38 9.91
C PRO A 373 -19.68 11.18 10.86
N ALA A 374 -18.47 10.66 11.03
CA ALA A 374 -18.23 9.59 12.00
C ALA A 374 -18.41 10.08 13.44
N LYS A 375 -19.09 9.28 14.26
CA LYS A 375 -19.33 9.51 15.69
C LYS A 375 -18.51 8.53 16.53
N LYS A 376 -17.92 9.00 17.62
CA LYS A 376 -17.27 8.14 18.60
C LYS A 376 -18.30 7.26 19.28
N LEU A 377 -18.11 5.94 19.19
CA LEU A 377 -18.93 4.94 19.86
C LEU A 377 -18.27 4.43 21.13
N PHE A 378 -16.97 4.14 21.08
CA PHE A 378 -16.20 3.62 22.22
C PHE A 378 -14.73 4.03 22.04
N GLU A 379 -14.04 4.28 23.14
CA GLU A 379 -12.62 4.67 23.16
C GLU A 379 -11.86 3.79 24.16
N SER A 380 -10.67 3.39 23.78
CA SER A 380 -9.77 2.63 24.63
C SER A 380 -8.40 3.30 24.67
N THR A 381 -7.85 3.41 25.87
CA THR A 381 -6.51 3.94 26.13
C THR A 381 -5.56 2.77 26.39
N ASP A 382 -4.41 2.77 25.74
CA ASP A 382 -3.37 1.72 25.82
C ASP A 382 -3.83 0.30 25.43
N GLU A 383 -5.01 0.17 24.78
CA GLU A 383 -5.49 -1.06 24.17
C GLU A 383 -6.01 -0.76 22.76
N LEU A 384 -5.63 -1.57 21.78
CA LEU A 384 -6.11 -1.44 20.40
C LEU A 384 -7.44 -2.15 20.22
N ILE A 385 -8.35 -1.49 19.50
CA ILE A 385 -9.60 -2.07 18.98
C ILE A 385 -9.33 -2.47 17.53
N LEU A 386 -9.56 -3.73 17.17
CA LEU A 386 -9.33 -4.23 15.82
C LEU A 386 -10.44 -5.16 15.34
N GLY A 387 -10.73 -5.12 14.04
CA GLY A 387 -11.63 -6.02 13.34
C GLY A 387 -13.08 -5.96 13.85
N PRO A 388 -13.71 -4.79 13.91
CA PRO A 388 -15.11 -4.69 14.32
C PRO A 388 -16.02 -5.40 13.32
N GLN A 389 -17.07 -6.07 13.83
CA GLN A 389 -18.07 -6.78 13.04
C GLN A 389 -19.45 -6.60 13.65
N TRP A 390 -20.45 -6.35 12.83
CA TRP A 390 -21.84 -6.24 13.28
C TRP A 390 -22.47 -7.59 13.55
N SER A 391 -23.29 -7.63 14.60
CA SER A 391 -24.22 -8.75 14.74
C SER A 391 -25.23 -8.76 13.59
N PRO A 392 -25.76 -9.92 13.20
CA PRO A 392 -26.80 -10.01 12.17
C PRO A 392 -28.06 -9.20 12.45
N SER A 393 -28.37 -8.93 13.72
CA SER A 393 -29.48 -8.07 14.14
C SER A 393 -29.19 -6.57 13.99
N GLY A 394 -27.92 -6.18 13.85
CA GLY A 394 -27.50 -4.77 13.84
C GLY A 394 -27.56 -4.06 15.20
N ASN A 395 -27.70 -4.82 16.30
CA ASN A 395 -27.84 -4.28 17.65
C ASN A 395 -26.54 -4.30 18.46
N GLU A 396 -25.57 -5.11 18.05
CA GLU A 396 -24.29 -5.29 18.74
C GLU A 396 -23.13 -5.27 17.75
N ILE A 397 -21.95 -4.90 18.25
CA ILE A 397 -20.68 -4.90 17.53
C ILE A 397 -19.71 -5.76 18.31
N LEU A 398 -19.06 -6.68 17.60
CA LEU A 398 -18.01 -7.57 18.06
C LEU A 398 -16.66 -7.00 17.61
N PHE A 399 -15.62 -7.06 18.44
CA PHE A 399 -14.27 -6.60 18.09
C PHE A 399 -13.21 -7.25 18.98
N GLY A 400 -11.97 -7.23 18.53
CA GLY A 400 -10.81 -7.57 19.36
C GLY A 400 -10.35 -6.32 20.12
N ILE A 401 -10.03 -6.47 21.41
CA ILE A 401 -9.46 -5.38 22.23
C ILE A 401 -8.31 -5.90 23.09
N GLY A 402 -7.21 -5.17 23.13
CA GLY A 402 -6.07 -5.53 23.96
C GLY A 402 -4.75 -4.95 23.47
N LYS A 403 -3.68 -5.38 24.14
CA LYS A 403 -2.32 -4.99 23.78
C LYS A 403 -1.86 -5.75 22.53
N PHE A 404 -2.51 -5.50 21.41
CA PHE A 404 -1.93 -5.83 20.10
C PHE A 404 -0.58 -5.14 19.90
N SER A 405 -0.28 -4.11 20.71
CA SER A 405 0.98 -3.39 20.73
C SER A 405 2.16 -4.29 21.10
N ALA A 406 2.00 -5.33 21.91
CA ALA A 406 3.10 -6.28 22.11
C ALA A 406 3.51 -6.94 20.78
N PHE A 407 2.57 -7.12 19.86
CA PHE A 407 2.83 -7.52 18.48
C PHE A 407 3.36 -6.34 17.64
N LEU A 408 2.85 -5.14 17.83
CA LEU A 408 3.33 -3.92 17.17
C LEU A 408 4.66 -3.43 17.79
N ASP A 409 4.87 -3.52 19.10
CA ASP A 409 6.13 -3.17 19.76
C ASP A 409 7.25 -4.14 19.35
N PHE A 410 6.92 -5.40 19.15
CA PHE A 410 7.81 -6.37 18.50
C PHE A 410 8.07 -5.99 17.03
N THR A 411 7.08 -5.49 16.32
CA THR A 411 7.24 -4.94 14.97
C THR A 411 7.91 -3.57 14.98
N LEU A 412 7.92 -2.83 16.08
CA LEU A 412 8.52 -1.50 16.22
C LEU A 412 9.90 -1.49 16.88
N GLY A 413 10.52 -2.64 17.20
CA GLY A 413 11.95 -2.69 17.48
C GLY A 413 12.43 -3.24 18.79
N GLU A 414 11.66 -3.97 19.49
CA GLU A 414 12.27 -4.75 20.56
C GLU A 414 12.97 -5.99 19.99
N LYS A 415 14.23 -6.21 20.39
CA LYS A 415 15.12 -7.28 19.87
C LYS A 415 14.63 -8.70 20.20
N LYS A 416 13.55 -8.84 20.96
CA LYS A 416 12.98 -10.12 21.36
C LYS A 416 11.46 -10.00 21.46
N PRO A 417 10.68 -10.96 20.91
CA PRO A 417 9.29 -11.05 21.32
C PRO A 417 9.28 -11.22 22.85
N PRO A 418 8.40 -10.55 23.58
CA PRO A 418 8.25 -10.83 24.99
C PRO A 418 8.01 -12.32 25.12
N ASP A 419 8.76 -13.01 26.02
CA ASP A 419 8.63 -14.46 26.29
C ASP A 419 7.22 -14.82 26.79
N SER A 420 6.38 -13.81 27.01
CA SER A 420 4.96 -13.96 27.28
C SER A 420 4.23 -12.78 26.65
N ILE A 421 3.36 -13.03 25.68
CA ILE A 421 2.24 -12.15 25.36
C ILE A 421 1.24 -12.28 26.53
N ASN A 422 1.69 -12.04 27.75
CA ASN A 422 0.86 -12.04 28.94
C ASN A 422 -0.07 -10.82 28.87
N GLY A 423 -1.37 -11.08 28.75
CA GLY A 423 -2.40 -10.07 28.58
C GLY A 423 -2.77 -9.84 27.12
N GLY A 424 -2.84 -10.89 26.32
CA GLY A 424 -3.25 -10.86 24.92
C GLY A 424 -4.60 -10.19 24.70
N ALA A 425 -4.85 -9.78 23.46
CA ALA A 425 -6.15 -9.24 23.07
C ALA A 425 -7.27 -10.24 23.37
N GLN A 426 -8.43 -9.69 23.69
CA GLN A 426 -9.65 -10.47 23.93
C GLN A 426 -10.76 -10.04 22.98
N VAL A 427 -11.65 -10.96 22.66
CA VAL A 427 -12.88 -10.64 21.93
C VAL A 427 -13.83 -9.93 22.89
N ALA A 428 -14.40 -8.82 22.47
CA ALA A 428 -15.36 -8.02 23.21
C ALA A 428 -16.60 -7.71 22.37
N MET A 429 -17.66 -7.31 23.04
CA MET A 429 -18.94 -6.88 22.45
C MET A 429 -19.36 -5.57 23.07
N ILE A 430 -20.08 -4.77 22.27
CA ILE A 430 -20.74 -3.52 22.69
C ILE A 430 -22.08 -3.38 21.96
N ASN A 431 -23.05 -2.73 22.57
CA ASN A 431 -24.29 -2.39 21.89
C ASN A 431 -24.05 -1.32 20.82
N ALA A 432 -24.89 -1.27 19.80
CA ALA A 432 -24.80 -0.27 18.71
C ALA A 432 -24.95 1.19 19.18
N ASP A 433 -25.45 1.43 20.40
CA ASP A 433 -25.53 2.74 21.03
C ASP A 433 -24.30 3.09 21.90
N GLY A 434 -23.32 2.18 22.00
CA GLY A 434 -22.11 2.36 22.79
C GLY A 434 -22.22 1.89 24.24
N SER A 435 -23.38 1.39 24.68
CA SER A 435 -23.57 0.82 26.01
C SER A 435 -23.21 -0.68 26.08
N GLY A 436 -23.18 -1.27 27.25
CA GLY A 436 -23.10 -2.71 27.45
C GLY A 436 -21.77 -3.35 27.04
N PHE A 437 -20.66 -2.60 27.09
CA PHE A 437 -19.33 -3.17 26.82
C PHE A 437 -19.02 -4.36 27.73
N ARG A 438 -18.54 -5.47 27.13
CA ARG A 438 -18.12 -6.66 27.85
C ARG A 438 -17.08 -7.47 27.05
N LYS A 439 -16.04 -7.95 27.72
CA LYS A 439 -15.14 -8.96 27.14
C LYS A 439 -15.82 -10.33 27.21
N ILE A 440 -15.81 -11.10 26.11
CA ILE A 440 -16.45 -12.40 25.99
C ILE A 440 -15.46 -13.56 25.97
N THR A 441 -14.18 -13.28 25.78
CA THR A 441 -13.08 -14.21 26.00
C THR A 441 -12.18 -13.70 27.12
N SER A 442 -11.38 -14.60 27.71
CA SER A 442 -10.42 -14.31 28.76
C SER A 442 -9.26 -15.33 28.68
N GLY A 443 -8.23 -15.14 29.49
CA GLY A 443 -7.08 -16.05 29.54
C GLY A 443 -5.81 -15.47 28.98
N ALA A 444 -4.79 -16.31 28.81
CA ALA A 444 -3.45 -15.91 28.38
C ALA A 444 -3.31 -15.81 26.87
N ASN A 445 -4.24 -16.38 26.10
CA ASN A 445 -4.20 -16.33 24.65
C ASN A 445 -4.59 -14.97 24.09
N ASN A 446 -4.02 -14.63 22.95
CA ASN A 446 -4.43 -13.52 22.12
C ASN A 446 -5.62 -13.96 21.25
N ASN A 447 -6.82 -13.52 21.61
CA ASN A 447 -8.07 -13.80 20.92
C ASN A 447 -8.53 -12.56 20.16
N GLY A 448 -8.89 -12.71 18.88
CA GLY A 448 -9.29 -11.54 18.07
C GLY A 448 -9.84 -11.90 16.71
N PHE A 449 -10.15 -10.87 15.92
CA PHE A 449 -10.71 -10.96 14.57
C PHE A 449 -11.94 -11.89 14.51
N ALA A 450 -12.87 -11.63 15.41
CA ALA A 450 -14.06 -12.46 15.55
C ALA A 450 -15.16 -12.05 14.57
N ALA A 451 -15.92 -13.03 14.09
CA ALA A 451 -17.07 -12.81 13.20
C ALA A 451 -18.27 -13.66 13.61
N TYR A 452 -19.48 -13.10 13.49
CA TYR A 452 -20.73 -13.80 13.75
C TYR A 452 -21.06 -14.82 12.67
N SER A 453 -21.66 -15.94 13.06
CA SER A 453 -22.42 -16.78 12.13
C SER A 453 -23.66 -16.02 11.62
N PRO A 454 -24.19 -16.34 10.42
CA PRO A 454 -25.34 -15.61 9.85
C PRO A 454 -26.61 -15.66 10.69
N ASP A 455 -26.77 -16.69 11.54
CA ASP A 455 -27.88 -16.85 12.49
C ASP A 455 -27.67 -16.07 13.81
N GLY A 456 -26.46 -15.50 14.02
CA GLY A 456 -26.11 -14.73 15.21
C GLY A 456 -25.89 -15.57 16.47
N LYS A 457 -25.95 -16.90 16.40
CA LYS A 457 -25.85 -17.77 17.57
C LYS A 457 -24.42 -18.16 17.95
N ARG A 458 -23.50 -18.06 16.99
CA ARG A 458 -22.10 -18.45 17.15
C ARG A 458 -21.18 -17.34 16.68
N ILE A 459 -19.95 -17.37 17.17
CA ILE A 459 -18.84 -16.58 16.62
C ILE A 459 -17.69 -17.52 16.28
N VAL A 460 -16.95 -17.17 15.22
CA VAL A 460 -15.62 -17.71 14.94
C VAL A 460 -14.59 -16.66 15.27
N TYR A 461 -13.46 -17.04 15.88
CA TYR A 461 -12.37 -16.12 16.18
C TYR A 461 -11.02 -16.81 16.13
N ARG A 462 -9.97 -16.03 15.95
CA ARG A 462 -8.59 -16.50 16.05
C ARG A 462 -8.17 -16.57 17.52
N THR A 463 -7.44 -17.61 17.87
CA THR A 463 -6.68 -17.71 19.12
C THR A 463 -5.22 -18.00 18.84
N MET A 464 -4.31 -17.40 19.61
CA MET A 464 -2.86 -17.61 19.52
C MET A 464 -2.26 -17.52 20.92
N GLY A 465 -1.41 -18.47 21.28
CA GLY A 465 -0.71 -18.44 22.56
C GLY A 465 -0.56 -19.79 23.25
N PRO A 466 -0.29 -19.80 24.56
CA PRO A 466 0.09 -21.02 25.30
C PRO A 466 -0.98 -22.12 25.30
N GLU A 467 -2.25 -21.78 25.10
CA GLU A 467 -3.36 -22.74 25.01
C GLU A 467 -3.60 -23.26 23.58
N GLY A 468 -2.67 -23.00 22.66
CA GLY A 468 -2.69 -23.43 21.27
C GLY A 468 -3.24 -22.38 20.31
N ASP A 469 -2.76 -22.47 19.06
CA ASP A 469 -3.12 -21.60 17.95
C ASP A 469 -4.35 -22.11 17.19
N GLY A 470 -4.88 -21.28 16.31
CA GLY A 470 -5.90 -21.64 15.34
C GLY A 470 -7.21 -20.89 15.50
N LEU A 471 -8.27 -21.47 14.92
CA LEU A 471 -9.62 -20.91 14.97
C LEU A 471 -10.48 -21.66 15.98
N ARG A 472 -11.34 -20.91 16.67
CA ARG A 472 -12.33 -21.44 17.61
C ARG A 472 -13.72 -20.95 17.23
N ILE A 473 -14.70 -21.82 17.40
CA ILE A 473 -16.12 -21.44 17.34
C ILE A 473 -16.66 -21.46 18.76
N MET A 474 -17.31 -20.37 19.16
CA MET A 474 -18.02 -20.24 20.43
C MET A 474 -19.53 -20.16 20.18
N ASN A 475 -20.31 -20.95 20.86
CA ASN A 475 -21.75 -20.76 20.99
C ASN A 475 -22.01 -19.65 22.00
N LEU A 476 -22.81 -18.64 21.63
CA LEU A 476 -23.03 -17.46 22.48
C LEU A 476 -24.03 -17.69 23.60
N GLU A 477 -24.87 -18.73 23.53
CA GLU A 477 -25.87 -19.06 24.55
C GLU A 477 -25.23 -19.78 25.73
N ASP A 478 -24.51 -20.88 25.48
CA ASP A 478 -23.95 -21.76 26.52
C ASP A 478 -22.43 -21.62 26.71
N ARG A 479 -21.77 -20.76 25.90
CA ARG A 479 -20.32 -20.53 25.90
C ARG A 479 -19.47 -21.75 25.52
N SER A 480 -20.07 -22.80 25.00
CA SER A 480 -19.33 -23.97 24.54
C SER A 480 -18.36 -23.63 23.42
N LEU A 481 -17.18 -24.24 23.42
CA LEU A 481 -16.09 -24.00 22.50
C LEU A 481 -15.84 -25.22 21.62
N THR A 482 -15.69 -24.98 20.32
CA THR A 482 -15.24 -26.00 19.36
C THR A 482 -13.95 -25.50 18.70
N THR A 483 -12.91 -26.34 18.70
CA THR A 483 -11.69 -26.10 17.93
C THR A 483 -11.98 -26.37 16.46
N LEU A 484 -11.90 -25.34 15.64
CA LEU A 484 -12.11 -25.46 14.19
C LEU A 484 -10.81 -25.84 13.46
N THR A 485 -9.70 -25.15 13.80
CA THR A 485 -8.36 -25.43 13.26
C THR A 485 -7.30 -25.34 14.35
N LYS A 486 -6.06 -25.81 14.05
CA LYS A 486 -4.94 -25.83 15.01
C LYS A 486 -3.65 -25.24 14.43
N GLU A 487 -3.74 -24.59 13.26
CA GLU A 487 -2.62 -23.97 12.55
C GLU A 487 -2.55 -22.47 12.87
N TYR A 488 -1.52 -21.80 12.33
CA TYR A 488 -1.45 -20.35 12.39
C TYR A 488 -2.46 -19.73 11.43
N ASP A 489 -3.72 -19.64 11.86
CA ASP A 489 -4.87 -19.17 11.10
C ASP A 489 -5.36 -17.83 11.62
N ASN A 490 -5.82 -16.94 10.71
CA ASN A 490 -6.21 -15.57 11.06
C ASN A 490 -7.38 -15.07 10.20
N PHE A 491 -7.99 -13.95 10.60
CA PHE A 491 -9.08 -13.25 9.89
C PHE A 491 -10.22 -14.15 9.43
N PRO A 492 -10.81 -14.99 10.32
CA PRO A 492 -11.91 -15.85 9.91
C PRO A 492 -13.19 -15.04 9.70
N LEU A 493 -13.93 -15.34 8.63
CA LEU A 493 -15.24 -14.76 8.34
C LEU A 493 -16.21 -15.86 7.83
N TRP A 494 -17.41 -15.88 8.42
CA TRP A 494 -18.49 -16.72 7.93
C TRP A 494 -18.99 -16.26 6.57
N SER A 495 -19.25 -17.21 5.66
CA SER A 495 -20.02 -16.91 4.46
C SER A 495 -21.43 -16.45 4.83
N PRO A 496 -22.07 -15.57 4.04
CA PRO A 496 -23.45 -15.18 4.29
C PRO A 496 -24.44 -16.35 4.28
N ARG A 497 -24.08 -17.46 3.64
CA ARG A 497 -24.86 -18.72 3.58
C ARG A 497 -24.69 -19.60 4.81
N GLY A 498 -23.64 -19.38 5.59
CA GLY A 498 -23.33 -20.14 6.79
C GLY A 498 -22.70 -21.52 6.56
N ASP A 499 -22.39 -21.85 5.30
CA ASP A 499 -21.85 -23.14 4.86
C ASP A 499 -20.32 -23.21 4.89
N LEU A 500 -19.64 -22.06 4.79
CA LEU A 500 -18.18 -21.93 4.78
C LEU A 500 -17.69 -20.83 5.72
N ILE A 501 -16.45 -20.96 6.14
CA ILE A 501 -15.67 -19.93 6.81
C ILE A 501 -14.42 -19.70 5.96
N VAL A 502 -14.21 -18.47 5.48
CA VAL A 502 -12.95 -18.05 4.84
C VAL A 502 -11.98 -17.61 5.93
N PHE A 503 -10.70 -17.90 5.75
CA PHE A 503 -9.65 -17.49 6.67
C PHE A 503 -8.30 -17.42 5.97
N VAL A 504 -7.30 -16.91 6.67
CA VAL A 504 -5.92 -16.78 6.18
C VAL A 504 -5.04 -17.79 6.91
N ARG A 505 -4.22 -18.53 6.18
CA ARG A 505 -3.23 -19.49 6.71
C ARG A 505 -1.85 -19.24 6.17
N LYS A 506 -0.83 -19.41 7.00
CA LYS A 506 0.57 -19.33 6.59
C LYS A 506 1.00 -20.64 5.93
N VAL A 507 1.46 -20.56 4.67
CA VAL A 507 1.94 -21.70 3.88
C VAL A 507 3.29 -21.34 3.26
N ASN A 508 4.34 -22.12 3.55
CA ASN A 508 5.69 -21.94 2.98
C ASN A 508 6.28 -20.50 3.13
N GLY A 509 5.83 -19.77 4.16
CA GLY A 509 6.28 -18.42 4.43
C GLY A 509 5.32 -17.32 3.94
N ASP A 510 4.46 -17.58 2.98
CA ASP A 510 3.40 -16.71 2.49
C ASP A 510 2.08 -16.92 3.26
N PHE A 511 1.17 -15.96 3.17
CA PHE A 511 -0.19 -16.11 3.68
C PHE A 511 -1.15 -16.26 2.53
N ASP A 512 -1.94 -17.33 2.57
CA ASP A 512 -2.94 -17.67 1.56
C ASP A 512 -4.35 -17.73 2.15
N LEU A 513 -5.36 -17.55 1.31
CA LEU A 513 -6.75 -17.68 1.66
C LEU A 513 -7.20 -19.14 1.59
N PHE A 514 -7.95 -19.55 2.60
CA PHE A 514 -8.54 -20.87 2.73
C PHE A 514 -10.03 -20.78 3.06
N THR A 515 -10.75 -21.84 2.77
CA THR A 515 -12.09 -22.06 3.31
C THR A 515 -12.14 -23.37 4.10
N VAL A 516 -13.08 -23.44 5.03
CA VAL A 516 -13.39 -24.63 5.83
C VAL A 516 -14.89 -24.69 6.14
N ARG A 517 -15.47 -25.88 6.25
CA ARG A 517 -16.83 -26.02 6.78
C ARG A 517 -16.88 -25.74 8.29
N PRO A 518 -18.02 -25.29 8.83
CA PRO A 518 -18.16 -25.00 10.28
C PRO A 518 -17.94 -26.21 11.19
N ASP A 519 -17.97 -27.43 10.67
CA ASP A 519 -17.65 -28.66 11.37
C ASP A 519 -16.16 -29.05 11.33
N GLY A 520 -15.31 -28.20 10.69
CA GLY A 520 -13.88 -28.44 10.54
C GLY A 520 -13.48 -29.31 9.33
N THR A 521 -14.45 -29.76 8.54
CA THR A 521 -14.18 -30.55 7.33
C THR A 521 -13.96 -29.68 6.10
N ASP A 522 -13.50 -30.28 5.00
CA ASP A 522 -13.37 -29.67 3.67
C ASP A 522 -12.48 -28.39 3.68
N VAL A 523 -11.32 -28.49 4.32
CA VAL A 523 -10.32 -27.41 4.27
C VAL A 523 -9.76 -27.30 2.86
N LYS A 524 -9.95 -26.14 2.20
CA LYS A 524 -9.53 -25.89 0.83
C LYS A 524 -8.71 -24.61 0.74
N GLN A 525 -7.55 -24.68 0.10
CA GLN A 525 -6.76 -23.51 -0.28
C GLN A 525 -7.35 -22.86 -1.52
N LEU A 526 -7.55 -21.53 -1.48
CA LEU A 526 -8.14 -20.76 -2.57
C LEU A 526 -7.10 -20.00 -3.39
N THR A 527 -6.01 -19.54 -2.75
CA THR A 527 -4.96 -18.77 -3.40
C THR A 527 -3.62 -19.47 -3.29
N HIS A 528 -2.75 -19.27 -4.31
CA HIS A 528 -1.44 -19.93 -4.44
C HIS A 528 -0.39 -18.99 -5.02
N ALA A 529 -0.71 -17.70 -5.18
CA ALA A 529 0.23 -16.74 -5.71
C ALA A 529 1.32 -16.44 -4.69
N LYS A 530 2.56 -16.24 -5.16
CA LYS A 530 3.63 -15.75 -4.29
C LYS A 530 3.24 -14.38 -3.73
N GLY A 531 3.39 -14.20 -2.44
CA GLY A 531 3.00 -12.99 -1.73
C GLY A 531 1.93 -13.27 -0.68
N ASN A 532 1.61 -12.26 0.14
CA ASN A 532 0.58 -12.37 1.16
C ASN A 532 -0.79 -12.08 0.57
N ASP A 533 -1.75 -12.95 0.83
CA ASP A 533 -3.17 -12.75 0.62
C ASP A 533 -3.86 -12.68 1.98
N ALA A 534 -4.53 -11.58 2.29
CA ALA A 534 -5.06 -11.32 3.63
C ALA A 534 -6.38 -10.53 3.62
N HIS A 535 -6.99 -10.39 4.81
CA HIS A 535 -8.20 -9.61 5.04
C HIS A 535 -9.35 -9.95 4.08
N PRO A 536 -9.79 -11.21 4.04
CA PRO A 536 -10.90 -11.60 3.17
C PRO A 536 -12.21 -10.93 3.59
N ALA A 537 -13.09 -10.65 2.63
CA ALA A 537 -14.46 -10.21 2.88
C ALA A 537 -15.42 -10.81 1.85
N TRP A 538 -16.46 -11.49 2.31
CA TRP A 538 -17.50 -12.06 1.45
C TRP A 538 -18.37 -10.98 0.81
N SER A 539 -18.74 -11.17 -0.46
CA SER A 539 -19.85 -10.43 -1.04
C SER A 539 -21.17 -10.80 -0.35
N PRO A 540 -22.17 -9.90 -0.33
CA PRO A 540 -23.45 -10.14 0.37
C PRO A 540 -24.19 -11.39 -0.11
N ASP A 541 -24.03 -11.80 -1.37
CA ASP A 541 -24.59 -13.02 -1.97
C ASP A 541 -23.74 -14.27 -1.71
N GLY A 542 -22.52 -14.12 -1.19
CA GLY A 542 -21.56 -15.21 -0.96
C GLY A 542 -20.93 -15.79 -2.23
N GLU A 543 -20.99 -15.09 -3.36
CA GLU A 543 -20.42 -15.57 -4.63
C GLU A 543 -18.99 -15.10 -4.84
N LYS A 544 -18.56 -14.03 -4.15
CA LYS A 544 -17.23 -13.45 -4.32
C LYS A 544 -16.54 -13.22 -2.97
N ILE A 545 -15.21 -13.11 -3.03
CA ILE A 545 -14.35 -12.74 -1.90
C ILE A 545 -13.47 -11.58 -2.35
N LEU A 546 -13.52 -10.47 -1.61
CA LEU A 546 -12.51 -9.40 -1.66
C LEU A 546 -11.35 -9.77 -0.75
N PHE A 547 -10.15 -9.34 -1.11
CA PHE A 547 -8.96 -9.52 -0.26
C PHE A 547 -7.87 -8.53 -0.63
N ALA A 548 -6.91 -8.36 0.26
CA ALA A 548 -5.69 -7.61 0.00
C ALA A 548 -4.56 -8.56 -0.40
N SER A 549 -3.68 -8.14 -1.32
CA SER A 549 -2.60 -9.01 -1.81
C SER A 549 -1.34 -8.25 -2.20
N THR A 550 -0.17 -8.83 -1.87
CA THR A 550 1.14 -8.35 -2.32
C THR A 550 1.67 -9.11 -3.54
N ARG A 551 0.84 -9.91 -4.21
CA ARG A 551 1.23 -10.78 -5.33
C ARG A 551 1.88 -10.07 -6.52
N MET A 552 1.64 -8.77 -6.67
CA MET A 552 2.24 -7.96 -7.73
C MET A 552 3.64 -7.46 -7.39
N GLY A 553 4.13 -7.72 -6.16
CA GLY A 553 5.41 -7.23 -5.69
C GLY A 553 5.38 -5.76 -5.29
N PHE A 554 6.55 -5.23 -4.98
CA PHE A 554 6.71 -3.83 -4.61
C PHE A 554 6.72 -2.92 -5.85
N LYS A 555 6.37 -1.64 -5.64
CA LYS A 555 6.39 -0.60 -6.68
C LYS A 555 7.45 0.45 -6.42
N ASP A 556 8.12 0.35 -5.30
CA ASP A 556 9.25 1.19 -4.90
C ASP A 556 10.18 0.41 -3.99
N GLU A 557 11.34 0.99 -3.72
CA GLU A 557 12.27 0.51 -2.70
C GLU A 557 11.55 0.44 -1.36
N ALA A 558 11.24 -0.77 -0.88
CA ALA A 558 10.53 -0.98 0.36
C ALA A 558 11.45 -0.81 1.56
N LEU A 559 12.01 0.38 1.72
CA LEU A 559 12.50 0.82 2.99
C LEU A 559 11.33 1.28 3.86
N TYR A 560 11.39 0.96 5.12
CA TYR A 560 10.40 1.29 6.15
C TYR A 560 9.93 2.76 6.13
N THR A 561 10.81 3.67 5.70
CA THR A 561 10.53 5.11 5.65
C THR A 561 9.67 5.54 4.47
N SER A 562 9.41 4.64 3.49
CA SER A 562 8.72 4.99 2.24
C SER A 562 7.28 4.51 2.17
N ALA A 563 6.79 3.79 3.12
CA ALA A 563 5.55 3.04 3.23
C ALA A 563 5.72 1.56 2.80
N PRO A 564 5.87 0.63 3.74
CA PRO A 564 5.74 -0.78 3.43
C PRO A 564 4.32 -1.05 2.92
N GLN A 565 4.20 -1.95 1.97
CA GLN A 565 2.91 -2.48 1.50
C GLN A 565 2.75 -3.93 1.95
N PRO A 566 2.60 -4.22 3.26
CA PRO A 566 2.56 -5.61 3.74
C PRO A 566 1.33 -6.37 3.23
N TYR A 567 0.28 -5.64 2.86
CA TYR A 567 -0.97 -6.21 2.32
C TYR A 567 -1.18 -5.86 0.84
N GLY A 568 -0.55 -4.81 0.34
CA GLY A 568 -0.55 -4.47 -1.07
C GLY A 568 -1.82 -3.84 -1.61
N GLU A 569 -2.43 -4.51 -2.59
CA GLU A 569 -3.56 -4.01 -3.37
C GLU A 569 -4.83 -4.81 -3.10
N LEU A 570 -5.99 -4.23 -3.41
CA LEU A 570 -7.27 -4.94 -3.33
C LEU A 570 -7.51 -5.80 -4.58
N PHE A 571 -7.98 -7.00 -4.32
CA PHE A 571 -8.39 -7.98 -5.32
C PHE A 571 -9.79 -8.51 -5.02
N VAL A 572 -10.44 -9.01 -6.06
CA VAL A 572 -11.69 -9.77 -5.96
C VAL A 572 -11.53 -11.10 -6.68
N MET A 573 -12.17 -12.15 -6.17
CA MET A 573 -12.23 -13.47 -6.82
C MET A 573 -13.60 -14.11 -6.58
N ARG A 574 -13.90 -15.15 -7.33
CA ARG A 574 -15.02 -16.04 -6.96
C ARG A 574 -14.71 -16.79 -5.66
N TYR A 575 -15.77 -17.22 -4.97
CA TYR A 575 -15.66 -17.96 -3.70
C TYR A 575 -14.86 -19.28 -3.81
N ASP A 576 -14.72 -19.82 -5.03
CA ASP A 576 -13.98 -21.05 -5.31
C ASP A 576 -12.48 -20.84 -5.61
N GLY A 577 -12.00 -19.57 -5.55
CA GLY A 577 -10.62 -19.17 -5.81
C GLY A 577 -10.33 -18.81 -7.28
N THR A 578 -11.35 -18.86 -8.16
CA THR A 578 -11.20 -18.54 -9.59
C THR A 578 -11.50 -17.07 -9.91
N GLN A 579 -11.21 -16.64 -11.13
CA GLN A 579 -11.51 -15.28 -11.65
C GLN A 579 -10.95 -14.16 -10.76
N VAL A 580 -9.67 -14.26 -10.41
CA VAL A 580 -8.98 -13.24 -9.61
C VAL A 580 -8.76 -11.98 -10.44
N GLU A 581 -9.19 -10.84 -9.92
CA GLU A 581 -9.11 -9.53 -10.57
C GLU A 581 -8.57 -8.49 -9.60
N GLN A 582 -7.66 -7.61 -10.06
CA GLN A 582 -7.10 -6.51 -9.30
C GLN A 582 -8.00 -5.27 -9.38
N LEU A 583 -8.29 -4.64 -8.24
CA LEU A 583 -9.15 -3.46 -8.14
C LEU A 583 -8.38 -2.16 -7.93
N THR A 584 -7.27 -2.18 -7.18
CA THR A 584 -6.42 -1.01 -6.95
C THR A 584 -5.03 -1.23 -7.51
N ASP A 585 -4.33 -0.14 -7.84
CA ASP A 585 -2.96 -0.14 -8.33
C ASP A 585 -2.29 1.18 -7.96
N ASN A 586 -1.54 1.20 -6.85
CA ASN A 586 -0.96 2.40 -6.27
C ASN A 586 0.24 2.07 -5.38
N GLN A 587 0.90 3.08 -4.80
CA GLN A 587 2.03 2.86 -3.89
C GLN A 587 1.63 2.72 -2.41
N TRP A 588 0.33 2.87 -2.07
CA TRP A 588 -0.16 2.83 -0.70
C TRP A 588 -0.55 1.41 -0.30
N GLU A 589 -0.74 1.19 0.99
CA GLU A 589 -1.26 -0.08 1.48
C GLU A 589 -2.78 -0.03 1.54
N ASP A 590 -3.43 -0.87 0.75
CA ASP A 590 -4.88 -1.06 0.73
C ASP A 590 -5.24 -2.39 1.37
N ALA A 591 -6.06 -2.38 2.44
CA ALA A 591 -6.37 -3.55 3.24
C ALA A 591 -7.77 -3.52 3.85
N GLY A 592 -8.21 -4.65 4.40
CA GLY A 592 -9.45 -4.75 5.17
C GLY A 592 -10.70 -4.28 4.42
N PRO A 593 -10.99 -4.82 3.23
CA PRO A 593 -12.17 -4.40 2.47
C PRO A 593 -13.47 -4.88 3.12
N ALA A 594 -14.56 -4.15 2.87
CA ALA A 594 -15.91 -4.49 3.29
C ALA A 594 -16.92 -4.15 2.18
N TRP A 595 -17.73 -5.10 1.76
CA TRP A 595 -18.84 -4.89 0.84
C TRP A 595 -19.98 -4.12 1.51
N GLN A 596 -20.55 -3.16 0.79
CA GLN A 596 -21.83 -2.61 1.20
C GLN A 596 -22.95 -3.58 0.81
N PRO A 597 -23.76 -4.08 1.76
CA PRO A 597 -24.97 -4.83 1.43
C PRO A 597 -25.93 -3.98 0.59
N GLU A 598 -26.63 -4.61 -0.37
CA GLU A 598 -27.69 -3.94 -1.12
C GLU A 598 -28.74 -3.37 -0.16
N THR A 599 -29.03 -2.09 -0.28
CA THR A 599 -30.16 -1.47 0.45
C THR A 599 -31.44 -1.92 -0.19
N LYS A 600 -32.15 -2.88 0.45
CA LYS A 600 -33.50 -3.30 0.03
C LYS A 600 -34.52 -2.19 0.30
#